data_1a691ab5426fdc4fb106ddff307f77c4
#
_entry.id   1a691ab5426fdc4fb106ddff307f77c4
#
_cell.length_a   1.000
_cell.length_b   1.000
_cell.length_c   1.000
_cell.angle_alpha   90.00
_cell.angle_beta   90.00
_cell.angle_gamma   90.00
#
_symmetry.space_group_name_H-M   'P 1'
#
loop_
_entity.id
_entity.type
_entity.pdbx_description
1 polymer ?
#
loop_
_entity_poly.entity_id
_entity_poly.type
_entity_poly.pdbx_seq_one_letter_code
_entity_poly.pdbx_strand_id
1 'polypeptide(L)'
;MNTSFKLCLSFTIISICGEAEAKKFECAAGDLTRTISVERRHQGWDIPCKVKYDKPFEGGVSYPWESENTEGYCREKSEFLAEKLKKLGWECVSKESIE
;
A
#
# COMPACT_ATOMS: atom_id res chain seq x y z
N MET A 1 -2.44 23.80 -18.63
CA MET A 1 -2.13 23.25 -18.26
C MET A 1 -1.72 22.70 -18.21
N ASN A 2 -1.91 22.71 -18.22
CA ASN A 2 -1.56 21.91 -17.96
C ASN A 2 -1.20 21.18 -18.10
N THR A 3 -1.45 21.18 -18.24
CA THR A 3 -1.14 20.30 -18.16
C THR A 3 -0.50 19.61 -18.13
N SER A 4 -0.65 19.55 -18.02
CA SER A 4 -0.11 18.74 -17.72
C SER A 4 0.34 18.09 -17.64
N PHE A 5 0.06 17.93 -17.54
CA PHE A 5 0.44 17.19 -17.22
C PHE A 5 0.57 16.39 -17.31
N LYS A 6 0.31 16.18 -17.44
CA LYS A 6 0.28 15.38 -17.41
C LYS A 6 0.81 14.71 -17.55
N LEU A 7 0.97 14.42 -17.67
CA LEU A 7 1.51 13.76 -17.79
C LEU A 7 1.99 12.81 -17.90
N CYS A 8 1.91 12.42 -17.41
CA CYS A 8 2.26 11.30 -17.92
C CYS A 8 1.70 10.98 -19.13
N LEU A 9 1.28 11.40 -19.56
CA LEU A 9 0.72 11.19 -20.34
C LEU A 9 1.13 11.00 -21.46
N SER A 10 1.25 11.09 -22.08
CA SER A 10 1.45 10.87 -22.98
C SER A 10 2.46 10.38 -23.57
N PHE A 11 2.75 10.27 -23.76
CA PHE A 11 3.61 9.72 -23.90
C PHE A 11 4.09 8.81 -23.90
N THR A 12 3.98 8.59 -24.01
CA THR A 12 4.35 7.68 -23.90
C THR A 12 4.92 7.04 -23.38
N ILE A 13 5.02 6.79 -23.17
CA ILE A 13 5.47 6.23 -22.52
C ILE A 13 5.50 5.56 -21.85
N ILE A 14 5.36 5.21 -21.68
CA ILE A 14 5.28 4.60 -21.02
C ILE A 14 5.31 4.51 -20.08
N SER A 15 5.17 4.62 -19.78
CA SER A 15 5.15 4.62 -18.83
C SER A 15 5.10 3.86 -18.01
N ILE A 16 5.17 3.75 -17.44
CA ILE A 16 5.24 2.98 -16.60
C ILE A 16 4.96 3.31 -15.35
N CYS A 17 4.48 4.24 -15.26
CA CYS A 17 4.08 4.58 -14.07
C CYS A 17 3.24 3.59 -13.66
N GLY A 18 2.92 3.24 -12.90
CA GLY A 18 2.06 2.42 -12.60
C GLY A 18 2.42 1.16 -12.16
N GLU A 19 3.36 0.82 -12.07
CA GLU A 19 3.61 -0.26 -11.59
C GLU A 19 3.41 -0.41 -10.32
N ALA A 20 2.88 0.00 -9.66
CA ALA A 20 2.44 -0.02 -8.48
C ALA A 20 2.48 -1.16 -7.72
N GLU A 21 3.29 -1.88 -7.79
CA GLU A 21 3.23 -2.88 -7.01
C GLU A 21 3.48 -2.62 -5.64
N ALA A 22 4.03 -1.66 -5.21
CA ALA A 22 4.39 -1.48 -3.82
C ALA A 22 3.61 -0.37 -3.25
N LYS A 23 2.38 -0.55 -2.98
CA LYS A 23 1.59 0.46 -2.36
C LYS A 23 1.61 0.35 -0.87
N LYS A 24 1.51 1.48 -0.20
CA LYS A 24 1.28 1.46 1.23
C LYS A 24 0.20 2.46 1.55
N PHE A 25 -0.48 2.26 2.64
CA PHE A 25 -1.52 3.15 3.08
C PHE A 25 -1.10 3.79 4.39
N GLU A 26 -1.29 5.10 4.47
CA GLU A 26 -1.04 5.82 5.71
C GLU A 26 -2.38 6.30 6.20
N CYS A 27 -2.77 5.88 7.38
CA CYS A 27 -4.09 6.16 7.93
C CYS A 27 -3.96 6.97 9.20
N ALA A 28 -4.89 7.89 9.41
CA ALA A 28 -4.84 8.76 10.58
C ALA A 28 -6.23 8.93 11.17
N ALA A 29 -6.29 9.03 12.48
CA ALA A 29 -7.51 9.31 13.19
C ALA A 29 -7.12 10.10 14.43
N GLY A 30 -7.42 11.41 14.42
CA GLY A 30 -6.98 12.27 15.50
C GLY A 30 -5.48 12.34 15.54
N ASP A 31 -4.90 12.03 16.69
CA ASP A 31 -3.45 12.04 16.83
C ASP A 31 -2.83 10.70 16.56
N LEU A 32 -3.61 9.71 16.17
CA LEU A 32 -3.07 8.38 15.94
C LEU A 32 -2.81 8.17 14.47
N THR A 33 -1.75 7.44 14.17
CA THR A 33 -1.44 7.05 12.79
C THR A 33 -1.21 5.57 12.74
N ARG A 34 -1.50 4.97 11.60
CA ARG A 34 -1.24 3.56 11.34
C ARG A 34 -0.78 3.42 9.90
N THR A 35 0.08 2.48 9.65
CA THR A 35 0.60 2.25 8.30
C THR A 35 0.37 0.81 7.91
N ILE A 36 -0.10 0.59 6.70
CA ILE A 36 -0.32 -0.73 6.15
C ILE A 36 0.59 -0.84 4.93
N SER A 37 1.44 -1.84 4.90
CA SER A 37 2.32 -2.00 3.75
C SER A 37 2.50 -3.48 3.44
N VAL A 38 3.04 -3.77 2.29
CA VAL A 38 3.30 -5.14 1.89
C VAL A 38 4.81 -5.32 1.85
N GLU A 39 5.29 -6.34 2.55
CA GLU A 39 6.70 -6.68 2.52
C GLU A 39 6.89 -7.92 1.70
N ARG A 40 7.85 -7.90 0.80
CA ARG A 40 8.12 -9.03 -0.08
C ARG A 40 9.50 -9.56 0.24
N ARG A 41 9.63 -10.88 0.18
CA ARG A 41 10.93 -11.49 0.46
C ARG A 41 11.92 -11.14 -0.61
N HIS A 42 11.48 -11.05 -1.86
CA HIS A 42 12.38 -10.74 -2.95
C HIS A 42 11.86 -9.52 -3.66
N GLN A 43 12.75 -8.54 -3.86
CA GLN A 43 12.35 -7.32 -4.50
C GLN A 43 11.84 -7.62 -5.91
N GLY A 44 10.71 -7.07 -6.27
CA GLY A 44 10.13 -7.28 -7.57
C GLY A 44 9.25 -8.50 -7.70
N TRP A 45 9.24 -9.38 -6.69
CA TRP A 45 8.38 -10.54 -6.75
C TRP A 45 7.13 -10.26 -5.94
N ASP A 46 6.00 -10.77 -6.39
CA ASP A 46 4.77 -10.54 -5.67
C ASP A 46 4.66 -11.45 -4.45
N ILE A 47 5.23 -12.61 -4.50
CA ILE A 47 5.21 -13.57 -3.40
C ILE A 47 6.59 -14.16 -3.24
N PRO A 48 6.93 -14.60 -2.06
CA PRO A 48 6.16 -14.58 -0.81
C PRO A 48 6.02 -13.17 -0.26
N CYS A 49 4.94 -12.91 0.42
CA CYS A 49 4.67 -11.57 0.92
C CYS A 49 3.97 -11.62 2.27
N LYS A 50 4.02 -10.49 2.98
CA LYS A 50 3.31 -10.32 4.22
C LYS A 50 2.68 -8.94 4.22
N VAL A 51 1.56 -8.79 4.88
CA VAL A 51 0.98 -7.49 5.12
C VAL A 51 1.46 -7.01 6.48
N LYS A 52 2.14 -5.88 6.50
CA LYS A 52 2.66 -5.31 7.73
C LYS A 52 1.69 -4.24 8.21
N TYR A 53 1.27 -4.35 9.45
CA TYR A 53 0.34 -3.40 10.05
C TYR A 53 1.05 -2.78 11.23
N ASP A 54 1.38 -1.49 11.10
CA ASP A 54 2.17 -0.79 12.10
C ASP A 54 1.29 0.22 12.82
N LYS A 55 1.17 0.05 14.13
CA LYS A 55 0.40 0.95 14.97
C LYS A 55 1.36 1.51 16.01
N PRO A 56 2.19 2.50 15.65
CA PRO A 56 3.29 2.92 16.51
C PRO A 56 2.87 3.41 17.88
N PHE A 57 1.65 3.90 18.00
CA PHE A 57 1.21 4.38 19.31
C PHE A 57 0.27 3.40 20.00
N GLU A 58 0.09 2.21 19.45
CA GLU A 58 -0.91 1.32 19.97
C GLU A 58 -0.49 -0.13 19.95
N GLY A 59 0.76 -0.43 20.07
CA GLY A 59 1.16 -1.82 20.15
C GLY A 59 2.20 -2.23 19.15
N GLY A 60 2.50 -1.40 18.18
CA GLY A 60 3.60 -1.68 17.27
C GLY A 60 3.20 -2.49 16.06
N VAL A 61 4.07 -3.34 15.61
CA VAL A 61 3.96 -3.99 14.31
C VAL A 61 3.37 -5.38 14.44
N SER A 62 2.46 -5.72 13.52
CA SER A 62 1.98 -7.08 13.42
C SER A 62 1.87 -7.44 11.94
N TYR A 63 1.69 -8.71 11.66
CA TYR A 63 1.60 -9.21 10.29
C TYR A 63 0.35 -10.08 10.21
N PRO A 64 -0.81 -9.46 10.01
CA PRO A 64 -2.06 -10.22 10.05
C PRO A 64 -2.27 -11.18 8.89
N TRP A 65 -1.57 -10.99 7.79
CA TRP A 65 -1.71 -11.89 6.65
C TRP A 65 -0.36 -12.12 5.98
N GLU A 66 -0.21 -13.29 5.39
CA GLU A 66 0.95 -13.58 4.59
C GLU A 66 0.60 -14.65 3.57
N SER A 67 1.34 -14.72 2.50
CA SER A 67 1.10 -15.72 1.48
C SER A 67 2.41 -16.17 0.87
N GLU A 68 2.53 -17.48 0.67
CA GLU A 68 3.71 -18.01 0.01
C GLU A 68 3.49 -18.20 -1.47
N ASN A 69 2.24 -18.38 -1.91
CA ASN A 69 2.04 -18.77 -3.29
C ASN A 69 0.80 -18.20 -3.96
N THR A 70 0.13 -17.24 -3.40
CA THR A 70 -1.05 -16.66 -4.04
C THR A 70 -0.76 -15.23 -4.43
N GLU A 71 -0.57 -15.00 -5.72
CA GLU A 71 -0.24 -13.66 -6.20
C GLU A 71 -1.42 -12.74 -5.98
N GLY A 72 -1.14 -11.49 -5.65
CA GLY A 72 -2.16 -10.49 -5.41
C GLY A 72 -2.78 -10.55 -4.04
N TYR A 73 -2.47 -11.58 -3.27
CA TYR A 73 -3.13 -11.78 -1.98
C TYR A 73 -2.81 -10.66 -0.99
N CYS A 74 -1.54 -10.30 -0.85
CA CYS A 74 -1.18 -9.30 0.13
C CYS A 74 -1.70 -7.92 -0.27
N ARG A 75 -1.69 -7.62 -1.58
CA ARG A 75 -2.26 -6.36 -2.00
C ARG A 75 -3.74 -6.30 -1.69
N GLU A 76 -4.44 -7.38 -1.97
CA GLU A 76 -5.86 -7.41 -1.70
C GLU A 76 -6.15 -7.25 -0.22
N LYS A 77 -5.37 -7.90 0.64
CA LYS A 77 -5.60 -7.80 2.06
C LYS A 77 -5.23 -6.44 2.62
N SER A 78 -4.20 -5.81 2.06
CA SER A 78 -3.85 -4.47 2.52
C SER A 78 -4.96 -3.48 2.16
N GLU A 79 -5.57 -3.64 0.98
CA GLU A 79 -6.67 -2.77 0.59
C GLU A 79 -7.90 -3.05 1.44
N PHE A 80 -8.13 -4.32 1.77
CA PHE A 80 -9.24 -4.68 2.63
C PHE A 80 -9.11 -4.01 4.00
N LEU A 81 -7.91 -4.01 4.56
CA LEU A 81 -7.71 -3.41 5.87
C LEU A 81 -7.87 -1.90 5.80
N ALA A 82 -7.36 -1.27 4.75
CA ALA A 82 -7.51 0.17 4.60
C ALA A 82 -8.99 0.55 4.49
N GLU A 83 -9.77 -0.23 3.74
CA GLU A 83 -11.18 0.06 3.62
C GLU A 83 -11.89 -0.14 4.94
N LYS A 84 -11.49 -1.13 5.71
CA LYS A 84 -12.10 -1.36 7.00
C LYS A 84 -11.83 -0.19 7.93
N LEU A 85 -10.61 0.35 7.92
CA LEU A 85 -10.28 1.49 8.75
C LEU A 85 -11.06 2.72 8.30
N LYS A 86 -11.25 2.91 7.01
CA LYS A 86 -12.03 4.05 6.54
C LYS A 86 -13.46 3.97 7.06
N LYS A 87 -14.02 2.77 7.08
CA LYS A 87 -15.37 2.62 7.59
C LYS A 87 -15.47 2.90 9.08
N LEU A 88 -14.35 2.78 9.78
CA LEU A 88 -14.32 3.09 11.20
C LEU A 88 -13.97 4.54 11.47
N GLY A 89 -13.83 5.35 10.46
CA GLY A 89 -13.57 6.77 10.63
C GLY A 89 -12.15 7.21 10.40
N TRP A 90 -11.26 6.31 10.03
CA TRP A 90 -9.88 6.71 9.73
C TRP A 90 -9.78 7.28 8.33
N GLU A 91 -8.84 8.19 8.15
CA GLU A 91 -8.56 8.71 6.84
C GLU A 91 -7.31 8.04 6.34
N CYS A 92 -7.41 7.34 5.23
CA CYS A 92 -6.28 6.59 4.68
C CYS A 92 -5.93 7.13 3.31
N VAL A 93 -4.65 7.34 3.06
CA VAL A 93 -4.17 7.74 1.75
C VAL A 93 -3.23 6.68 1.25
N SER A 94 -3.28 6.45 -0.05
CA SER A 94 -2.46 5.45 -0.68
C SER A 94 -1.20 6.11 -1.20
N LYS A 95 -0.05 5.53 -0.92
CA LYS A 95 1.21 6.05 -1.39
C LYS A 95 1.98 4.92 -2.03
N GLU A 96 2.79 5.26 -3.04
CA GLU A 96 3.64 4.27 -3.61
C GLU A 96 4.88 4.20 -2.80
N SER A 97 5.33 3.01 -2.52
CA SER A 97 6.61 2.88 -1.84
C SER A 97 7.61 2.41 -2.86
N ILE A 98 8.85 2.81 -2.65
CA ILE A 98 9.91 2.47 -3.54
C ILE A 98 10.64 1.34 -2.95
N GLU A 99 10.80 0.27 -3.68
CA GLU A 99 11.48 -0.85 -3.14
C GLU A 99 12.79 -1.05 -3.72
#